data_004e00bfc373c2442fd2cf1241c39b03
#
_entry.id   004e00bfc373c2442fd2cf1241c39b03
#
_cell.length_a   1.000
_cell.length_b   1.000
_cell.length_c   1.000
_cell.angle_alpha   90.00
_cell.angle_beta   90.00
_cell.angle_gamma   90.00
#
_symmetry.space_group_name_H-M   'P 1'
#
loop_
_entity.id
_entity.type
_entity.pdbx_description
1 polymer ?
#
loop_
_entity_poly.entity_id
_entity_poly.type
_entity_poly.pdbx_seq_one_letter_code
_entity_poly.pdbx_strand_id
1 'polypeptide(L)'
;RINLHFTGDFHAITSAHNMIAALLDNYLYQHHEEGFALKDVLWRRVLDVNDRNLRCITTGLGAKTNGLLSESGFDITPASEIMAILCLATDEEDLRRRIDNVLLGITLDDKPFCVKDLGIGGAMTVLLRDALNPNLVQTIEGTAAFIHGGPFANIAHGCNSILATKM
;
A
#
# COMPACT_ATOMS: atom_id res chain seq x y z
N ARG A 1 14.35 -13.65 -0.55
CA ARG A 1 13.85 -12.28 -0.76
C ARG A 1 12.61 -11.99 0.08
N ILE A 2 11.81 -12.98 0.43
CA ILE A 2 10.51 -12.79 1.11
C ILE A 2 10.62 -11.90 2.36
N ASN A 3 11.66 -12.10 3.18
CA ASN A 3 11.89 -11.34 4.41
C ASN A 3 13.13 -10.45 4.35
N LEU A 4 13.67 -10.19 3.15
CA LEU A 4 14.79 -9.26 3.03
C LEU A 4 14.29 -7.83 3.20
N HIS A 5 14.78 -7.17 4.24
CA HIS A 5 14.57 -5.75 4.41
C HIS A 5 15.25 -5.00 3.25
N PHE A 6 14.69 -3.88 2.80
CA PHE A 6 15.08 -3.07 1.64
C PHE A 6 14.85 -3.67 0.25
N THR A 7 14.84 -5.00 0.08
CA THR A 7 14.69 -5.66 -1.25
C THR A 7 13.60 -6.72 -1.28
N GLY A 8 12.92 -6.97 -0.17
CA GLY A 8 11.84 -7.95 -0.05
C GLY A 8 10.48 -7.37 -0.40
N ASP A 9 9.52 -8.26 -0.59
CA ASP A 9 8.15 -7.90 -0.96
C ASP A 9 7.48 -7.00 0.09
N PHE A 10 7.72 -7.26 1.38
CA PHE A 10 7.25 -6.41 2.48
C PHE A 10 7.77 -4.98 2.42
N HIS A 11 9.03 -4.81 2.06
CA HIS A 11 9.61 -3.49 1.93
C HIS A 11 8.99 -2.73 0.74
N ALA A 12 8.80 -3.40 -0.39
CA ALA A 12 8.13 -2.82 -1.56
C ALA A 12 6.69 -2.39 -1.23
N ILE A 13 5.94 -3.23 -0.50
CA ILE A 13 4.57 -2.94 -0.05
C ILE A 13 4.56 -1.72 0.89
N THR A 14 5.43 -1.70 1.92
CA THR A 14 5.54 -0.58 2.85
C THR A 14 5.89 0.72 2.11
N SER A 15 6.83 0.66 1.17
CA SER A 15 7.26 1.81 0.39
C SER A 15 6.15 2.35 -0.50
N ALA A 16 5.45 1.49 -1.23
CA ALA A 16 4.33 1.88 -2.09
C ALA A 16 3.18 2.46 -1.26
N HIS A 17 2.79 1.81 -0.18
CA HIS A 17 1.71 2.25 0.69
C HIS A 17 1.98 3.63 1.30
N ASN A 18 3.15 3.81 1.89
CA ASN A 18 3.53 5.07 2.54
C ASN A 18 3.80 6.19 1.53
N MET A 19 4.26 5.86 0.31
CA MET A 19 4.38 6.85 -0.76
C MET A 19 3.01 7.37 -1.19
N ILE A 20 1.99 6.51 -1.31
CA ILE A 20 0.62 6.96 -1.57
C ILE A 20 0.15 7.92 -0.48
N ALA A 21 0.37 7.59 0.81
CA ALA A 21 0.00 8.47 1.92
C ALA A 21 0.72 9.82 1.85
N ALA A 22 2.01 9.83 1.58
CA ALA A 22 2.80 11.06 1.48
C ALA A 22 2.37 11.93 0.29
N LEU A 23 2.06 11.31 -0.86
CA LEU A 23 1.60 12.02 -2.05
C LEU A 23 0.17 12.54 -1.89
N LEU A 24 -0.69 11.82 -1.17
CA LEU A 24 -2.02 12.31 -0.79
C LEU A 24 -1.91 13.54 0.10
N ASP A 25 -1.09 13.51 1.15
CA ASP A 25 -0.88 14.66 2.03
C ASP A 25 -0.32 15.86 1.27
N ASN A 26 0.63 15.63 0.36
CA ASN A 26 1.16 16.67 -0.50
C ASN A 26 0.10 17.23 -1.45
N TYR A 27 -0.73 16.39 -2.04
CA TYR A 27 -1.84 16.83 -2.90
C TYR A 27 -2.83 17.70 -2.14
N LEU A 28 -3.25 17.28 -0.95
CA LEU A 28 -4.14 18.06 -0.09
C LEU A 28 -3.50 19.40 0.30
N TYR A 29 -2.20 19.41 0.63
CA TYR A 29 -1.47 20.63 0.97
C TYR A 29 -1.38 21.60 -0.21
N GLN A 30 -1.13 21.13 -1.42
CA GLN A 30 -1.00 21.99 -2.60
C GLN A 30 -2.33 22.61 -3.04
N HIS A 31 -3.44 21.91 -2.85
CA HIS A 31 -4.76 22.32 -3.36
C HIS A 31 -5.69 22.88 -2.29
N HIS A 32 -5.28 22.97 -1.01
CA HIS A 32 -6.17 23.47 0.04
C HIS A 32 -6.55 24.95 -0.14
N GLU A 33 -5.65 25.78 -0.67
CA GLU A 33 -5.94 27.20 -0.96
C GLU A 33 -6.93 27.36 -2.13
N GLU A 34 -7.02 26.38 -3.02
CA GLU A 34 -7.99 26.31 -4.12
C GLU A 34 -9.37 25.81 -3.64
N GLY A 35 -9.50 25.47 -2.35
CA GLY A 35 -10.73 24.97 -1.75
C GLY A 35 -10.91 23.45 -1.88
N PHE A 36 -9.90 22.72 -2.33
CA PHE A 36 -9.97 21.26 -2.37
C PHE A 36 -9.75 20.67 -0.97
N ALA A 37 -10.66 19.82 -0.54
CA ALA A 37 -10.56 19.05 0.68
C ALA A 37 -11.27 17.70 0.53
N LEU A 38 -10.84 16.73 1.31
CA LEU A 38 -11.57 15.48 1.49
C LEU A 38 -12.40 15.57 2.77
N LYS A 39 -13.65 15.11 2.69
CA LYS A 39 -14.55 14.96 3.83
C LYS A 39 -14.00 13.90 4.79
N ASP A 40 -13.54 12.78 4.23
CA ASP A 40 -12.95 11.68 4.95
C ASP A 40 -11.66 11.24 4.25
N VAL A 41 -10.55 11.16 4.98
CA VAL A 41 -9.29 10.57 4.55
C VAL A 41 -9.25 9.14 5.09
N LEU A 42 -9.32 8.16 4.22
CA LEU A 42 -9.38 6.74 4.59
C LEU A 42 -7.99 6.07 4.58
N TRP A 43 -7.06 6.62 3.80
CA TRP A 43 -5.73 6.05 3.64
C TRP A 43 -4.80 6.49 4.77
N ARG A 44 -4.36 5.52 5.56
CA ARG A 44 -3.40 5.71 6.65
C ARG A 44 -1.99 5.38 6.19
N ARG A 45 -1.05 5.35 7.11
CA ARG A 45 0.29 4.83 6.90
C ARG A 45 0.40 3.39 7.41
N VAL A 46 1.50 2.72 7.03
CA VAL A 46 1.82 1.40 7.57
C VAL A 46 3.21 1.37 8.17
N LEU A 47 3.38 0.53 9.19
CA LEU A 47 4.65 0.25 9.81
C LEU A 47 4.69 -1.24 10.15
N ASP A 48 5.85 -1.89 9.96
CA ASP A 48 6.00 -3.32 10.24
C ASP A 48 6.17 -3.59 11.75
N VAL A 49 5.25 -3.01 12.52
CA VAL A 49 5.10 -3.24 13.96
C VAL A 49 3.66 -2.98 14.37
N ASN A 50 3.14 -3.78 15.29
CA ASN A 50 1.80 -3.56 15.85
C ASN A 50 1.89 -2.74 17.13
N ASP A 51 1.79 -1.42 17.00
CA ASP A 51 1.85 -0.47 18.13
C ASP A 51 0.51 0.24 18.33
N ARG A 52 -0.09 0.07 19.51
CA ARG A 52 -1.37 0.70 19.87
C ARG A 52 -1.29 2.22 19.92
N ASN A 53 -0.15 2.78 20.30
CA ASN A 53 0.03 4.23 20.43
C ASN A 53 0.06 4.94 19.08
N LEU A 54 0.30 4.19 17.98
CA LEU A 54 0.34 4.72 16.63
C LEU A 54 -0.98 4.56 15.87
N ARG A 55 -2.02 3.96 16.47
CA ARG A 55 -3.32 3.75 15.81
C ARG A 55 -4.08 5.04 15.55
N CYS A 56 -3.86 6.05 16.38
CA CYS A 56 -4.44 7.37 16.22
C CYS A 56 -3.38 8.40 16.62
N ILE A 57 -2.96 9.22 15.67
CA ILE A 57 -1.95 10.26 15.85
C ILE A 57 -2.39 11.56 15.18
N THR A 58 -1.84 12.65 15.61
CA THR A 58 -1.99 13.94 14.92
C THR A 58 -0.77 14.18 14.04
N THR A 59 -1.01 14.49 12.77
CA THR A 59 0.01 14.84 11.78
C THR A 59 -0.04 16.34 11.44
N GLY A 60 1.00 16.86 10.80
CA GLY A 60 1.06 18.27 10.37
C GLY A 60 1.34 19.27 11.50
N LEU A 61 1.75 18.82 12.69
CA LEU A 61 2.09 19.72 13.82
C LEU A 61 3.36 20.54 13.53
N GLY A 62 3.39 21.77 14.05
CA GLY A 62 4.53 22.67 13.98
C GLY A 62 4.39 23.76 12.91
N ALA A 63 5.41 23.95 12.06
CA ALA A 63 5.40 24.99 11.03
C ALA A 63 4.41 24.66 9.88
N LYS A 64 3.95 25.71 9.18
CA LYS A 64 3.06 25.58 8.01
C LYS A 64 3.61 24.62 6.93
N THR A 65 4.95 24.52 6.82
CA THR A 65 5.63 23.61 5.88
C THR A 65 5.52 22.12 6.25
N ASN A 66 5.00 21.79 7.43
CA ASN A 66 4.83 20.41 7.87
C ASN A 66 3.54 19.74 7.37
N GLY A 67 2.74 20.47 6.59
CA GLY A 67 1.48 19.98 6.05
C GLY A 67 0.25 20.51 6.78
N LEU A 68 -0.90 19.94 6.46
CA LEU A 68 -2.17 20.27 7.11
C LEU A 68 -2.32 19.47 8.40
N LEU A 69 -2.85 20.13 9.44
CA LEU A 69 -3.17 19.45 10.69
C LEU A 69 -4.29 18.44 10.46
N SER A 70 -4.03 17.18 10.74
CA SER A 70 -5.01 16.13 10.55
C SER A 70 -4.82 14.96 11.52
N GLU A 71 -5.86 14.17 11.68
CA GLU A 71 -5.79 12.89 12.38
C GLU A 71 -5.42 11.78 11.39
N SER A 72 -4.53 10.89 11.77
CA SER A 72 -4.08 9.75 10.98
C SER A 72 -3.68 8.60 11.91
N GLY A 73 -3.01 7.58 11.38
CA GLY A 73 -2.52 6.45 12.16
C GLY A 73 -1.61 5.55 11.34
N PHE A 74 -1.08 4.54 12.03
CA PHE A 74 -0.31 3.48 11.42
C PHE A 74 -1.01 2.13 11.61
N ASP A 75 -1.25 1.44 10.49
CA ASP A 75 -1.63 0.04 10.49
C ASP A 75 -0.38 -0.84 10.31
N ILE A 76 -0.49 -2.13 10.62
CA ILE A 76 0.63 -3.05 10.38
C ILE A 76 0.74 -3.33 8.86
N THR A 77 1.96 -3.37 8.33
CA THR A 77 2.21 -3.59 6.89
C THR A 77 1.42 -4.77 6.28
N PRO A 78 1.29 -5.94 6.93
CA PRO A 78 0.50 -7.04 6.39
C PRO A 78 -0.99 -6.74 6.17
N ALA A 79 -1.54 -5.77 6.87
CA ALA A 79 -2.93 -5.32 6.70
C ALA A 79 -3.11 -4.33 5.55
N SER A 80 -2.03 -3.97 4.84
CA SER A 80 -2.09 -3.09 3.69
C SER A 80 -2.97 -3.64 2.57
N GLU A 81 -3.81 -2.80 1.99
CA GLU A 81 -4.56 -3.12 0.77
C GLU A 81 -3.62 -3.45 -0.41
N ILE A 82 -2.43 -2.82 -0.46
CA ILE A 82 -1.40 -3.12 -1.46
C ILE A 82 -0.93 -4.57 -1.35
N MET A 83 -0.84 -5.12 -0.13
CA MET A 83 -0.56 -6.54 0.09
C MET A 83 -1.62 -7.42 -0.57
N ALA A 84 -2.89 -7.14 -0.33
CA ALA A 84 -4.00 -7.89 -0.92
C ALA A 84 -4.01 -7.78 -2.45
N ILE A 85 -3.80 -6.59 -2.98
CA ILE A 85 -3.72 -6.34 -4.42
C ILE A 85 -2.58 -7.15 -5.06
N LEU A 86 -1.38 -7.11 -4.48
CA LEU A 86 -0.23 -7.87 -4.97
C LEU A 86 -0.51 -9.38 -5.03
N CYS A 87 -1.22 -9.90 -4.03
CA CYS A 87 -1.57 -11.31 -3.96
C CYS A 87 -2.67 -11.72 -4.94
N LEU A 88 -3.58 -10.81 -5.27
CA LEU A 88 -4.73 -11.07 -6.14
C LEU A 88 -4.48 -10.71 -7.61
N ALA A 89 -3.44 -9.93 -7.91
CA ALA A 89 -3.10 -9.54 -9.26
C ALA A 89 -2.71 -10.76 -10.11
N THR A 90 -3.15 -10.77 -11.36
CA THR A 90 -2.86 -11.84 -12.33
C THR A 90 -1.68 -11.51 -13.23
N ASP A 91 -1.38 -10.24 -13.39
CA ASP A 91 -0.29 -9.69 -14.20
C ASP A 91 -0.03 -8.21 -13.84
N GLU A 92 0.91 -7.58 -14.50
CA GLU A 92 1.29 -6.18 -14.25
C GLU A 92 0.16 -5.19 -14.63
N GLU A 93 -0.60 -5.48 -15.66
CA GLU A 93 -1.72 -4.63 -16.10
C GLU A 93 -2.88 -4.69 -15.09
N ASP A 94 -3.23 -5.87 -14.60
CA ASP A 94 -4.22 -6.05 -13.55
C ASP A 94 -3.76 -5.41 -12.23
N LEU A 95 -2.47 -5.55 -11.88
CA LEU A 95 -1.87 -4.87 -10.73
C LEU A 95 -2.08 -3.36 -10.82
N ARG A 96 -1.72 -2.76 -11.97
CA ARG A 96 -1.88 -1.33 -12.22
C ARG A 96 -3.33 -0.88 -12.10
N ARG A 97 -4.24 -1.60 -12.74
CA ARG A 97 -5.68 -1.29 -12.71
C ARG A 97 -6.25 -1.33 -11.29
N ARG A 98 -5.83 -2.30 -10.47
CA ARG A 98 -6.24 -2.42 -9.06
C ARG A 98 -5.70 -1.26 -8.23
N ILE A 99 -4.42 -0.91 -8.39
CA ILE A 99 -3.78 0.21 -7.69
C ILE A 99 -4.49 1.53 -8.04
N ASP A 100 -4.77 1.80 -9.30
CA ASP A 100 -5.44 3.02 -9.75
C ASP A 100 -6.84 3.19 -9.11
N ASN A 101 -7.51 2.09 -8.76
CA ASN A 101 -8.83 2.10 -8.12
C ASN A 101 -8.81 2.05 -6.58
N VAL A 102 -7.64 2.05 -5.95
CA VAL A 102 -7.56 2.15 -4.49
C VAL A 102 -8.22 3.44 -4.01
N LEU A 103 -9.15 3.29 -3.07
CA LEU A 103 -9.88 4.40 -2.48
C LEU A 103 -9.04 5.08 -1.40
N LEU A 104 -8.77 6.35 -1.56
CA LEU A 104 -7.98 7.15 -0.62
C LEU A 104 -8.83 7.98 0.33
N GLY A 105 -10.00 8.41 -0.13
CA GLY A 105 -10.90 9.24 0.66
C GLY A 105 -12.19 9.57 -0.09
N ILE A 106 -13.01 10.37 0.54
CA ILE A 106 -14.28 10.87 0.00
C ILE A 106 -14.20 12.38 -0.13
N THR A 107 -14.56 12.91 -1.28
CA THR A 107 -14.62 14.36 -1.52
C THR A 107 -15.79 15.02 -0.78
N LEU A 108 -15.81 16.33 -0.71
CA LEU A 108 -16.92 17.10 -0.13
C LEU A 108 -18.26 16.85 -0.84
N ASP A 109 -18.23 16.46 -2.12
CA ASP A 109 -19.40 16.10 -2.93
C ASP A 109 -19.79 14.61 -2.83
N ASP A 110 -19.32 13.92 -1.82
CA ASP A 110 -19.54 12.48 -1.58
C ASP A 110 -19.07 11.57 -2.75
N LYS A 111 -18.05 11.98 -3.51
CA LYS A 111 -17.43 11.18 -4.57
C LYS A 111 -16.16 10.47 -4.08
N PRO A 112 -15.88 9.27 -4.59
CA PRO A 112 -14.62 8.58 -4.26
C PRO A 112 -13.43 9.33 -4.86
N PHE A 113 -12.36 9.47 -4.06
CA PHE A 113 -11.06 9.97 -4.49
C PHE A 113 -10.06 8.80 -4.42
N CYS A 114 -9.50 8.45 -5.56
CA CYS A 114 -8.69 7.24 -5.73
C CYS A 114 -7.24 7.56 -6.14
N VAL A 115 -6.37 6.55 -6.15
CA VAL A 115 -4.98 6.66 -6.59
C VAL A 115 -4.85 7.21 -8.01
N LYS A 116 -5.76 6.87 -8.92
CA LYS A 116 -5.80 7.41 -10.29
C LYS A 116 -5.94 8.94 -10.32
N ASP A 117 -6.63 9.52 -9.35
CA ASP A 117 -6.85 10.98 -9.26
C ASP A 117 -5.57 11.71 -8.85
N LEU A 118 -4.64 11.01 -8.18
CA LEU A 118 -3.28 11.49 -7.92
C LEU A 118 -2.34 11.31 -9.12
N GLY A 119 -2.69 10.48 -10.10
CA GLY A 119 -1.86 10.19 -11.27
C GLY A 119 -0.59 9.36 -11.00
N ILE A 120 -0.50 8.67 -9.87
CA ILE A 120 0.72 8.03 -9.37
C ILE A 120 0.77 6.51 -9.59
N GLY A 121 -0.27 5.88 -10.09
CA GLY A 121 -0.37 4.42 -10.22
C GLY A 121 0.80 3.79 -10.99
N GLY A 122 1.35 4.46 -12.03
CA GLY A 122 2.53 3.97 -12.75
C GLY A 122 3.77 3.87 -11.88
N ALA A 123 4.03 4.85 -11.05
CA ALA A 123 5.15 4.81 -10.11
C ALA A 123 4.99 3.67 -9.09
N MET A 124 3.76 3.45 -8.61
CA MET A 124 3.46 2.34 -7.69
C MET A 124 3.67 0.98 -8.35
N THR A 125 3.25 0.83 -9.61
CA THR A 125 3.46 -0.41 -10.38
C THR A 125 4.95 -0.71 -10.55
N VAL A 126 5.77 0.29 -10.84
CA VAL A 126 7.23 0.12 -10.95
C VAL A 126 7.85 -0.30 -9.62
N LEU A 127 7.43 0.29 -8.50
CA LEU A 127 7.90 -0.10 -7.17
C LEU A 127 7.59 -1.56 -6.84
N LEU A 128 6.45 -2.06 -7.30
CA LEU A 128 5.95 -3.41 -6.98
C LEU A 128 6.33 -4.45 -8.03
N ARG A 129 6.95 -4.05 -9.15
CA ARG A 129 7.25 -4.95 -10.29
C ARG A 129 8.01 -6.21 -9.89
N ASP A 130 9.08 -6.06 -9.12
CA ASP A 130 9.88 -7.21 -8.67
C ASP A 130 9.14 -8.04 -7.62
N ALA A 131 8.32 -7.39 -6.79
CA ALA A 131 7.52 -8.05 -5.78
C ALA A 131 6.33 -8.84 -6.38
N LEU A 132 5.91 -8.54 -7.61
CA LEU A 132 4.86 -9.27 -8.30
C LEU A 132 5.27 -10.71 -8.66
N ASN A 133 6.57 -10.98 -8.77
CA ASN A 133 7.08 -12.30 -9.12
C ASN A 133 7.14 -13.22 -7.90
N PRO A 134 6.51 -14.42 -7.96
CA PRO A 134 6.63 -15.42 -6.90
C PRO A 134 8.09 -15.82 -6.63
N ASN A 135 8.37 -16.15 -5.37
CA ASN A 135 9.70 -16.59 -4.95
C ASN A 135 9.78 -18.11 -5.05
N LEU A 136 10.72 -18.63 -5.86
CA LEU A 136 11.05 -20.04 -5.88
C LEU A 136 12.03 -20.35 -4.75
N VAL A 137 11.65 -21.25 -3.87
CA VAL A 137 12.45 -21.71 -2.74
C VAL A 137 12.59 -23.23 -2.76
N GLN A 138 13.49 -23.76 -1.96
CA GLN A 138 13.67 -25.19 -1.77
C GLN A 138 13.40 -25.55 -0.30
N THR A 139 12.61 -26.58 -0.06
CA THR A 139 12.34 -27.11 1.28
C THR A 139 13.59 -27.84 1.82
N ILE A 140 13.57 -28.15 3.11
CA ILE A 140 14.65 -28.95 3.75
C ILE A 140 14.81 -30.33 3.07
N GLU A 141 13.71 -30.89 2.59
CA GLU A 141 13.69 -32.18 1.87
C GLU A 141 14.12 -32.06 0.39
N GLY A 142 14.47 -30.86 -0.06
CA GLY A 142 14.92 -30.62 -1.44
C GLY A 142 13.80 -30.40 -2.46
N THR A 143 12.54 -30.31 -2.04
CA THR A 143 11.41 -30.06 -2.91
C THR A 143 11.31 -28.58 -3.28
N ALA A 144 11.10 -28.27 -4.57
CA ALA A 144 10.84 -26.91 -5.01
C ALA A 144 9.44 -26.43 -4.57
N ALA A 145 9.36 -25.17 -4.14
CA ALA A 145 8.09 -24.54 -3.76
C ALA A 145 8.04 -23.08 -4.18
N PHE A 146 6.88 -22.63 -4.65
CA PHE A 146 6.62 -21.20 -4.84
C PHE A 146 6.03 -20.60 -3.58
N ILE A 147 6.57 -19.47 -3.16
CA ILE A 147 6.06 -18.67 -2.03
C ILE A 147 5.87 -17.23 -2.50
N HIS A 148 4.66 -16.69 -2.27
CA HIS A 148 4.34 -15.32 -2.63
C HIS A 148 3.19 -14.78 -1.78
N GLY A 149 3.19 -13.46 -1.52
CA GLY A 149 2.17 -12.78 -0.74
C GLY A 149 2.50 -12.64 0.75
N GLY A 150 3.71 -13.04 1.13
CA GLY A 150 4.22 -12.91 2.49
C GLY A 150 3.58 -13.83 3.52
N PRO A 151 4.01 -13.77 4.79
CA PRO A 151 3.59 -14.69 5.84
C PRO A 151 2.12 -14.53 6.28
N PHE A 152 1.44 -13.47 5.85
CA PHE A 152 0.04 -13.16 6.21
C PHE A 152 -0.92 -13.29 5.02
N ALA A 153 -0.53 -14.01 3.98
CA ALA A 153 -1.37 -14.27 2.81
C ALA A 153 -2.74 -14.87 3.15
N ASN A 154 -2.81 -15.68 4.20
CA ASN A 154 -4.05 -16.26 4.73
C ASN A 154 -5.09 -15.21 5.20
N ILE A 155 -4.70 -13.98 5.46
CA ILE A 155 -5.62 -12.90 5.84
C ILE A 155 -6.38 -12.39 4.61
N ALA A 156 -5.71 -12.34 3.46
CA ALA A 156 -6.24 -11.72 2.25
C ALA A 156 -6.92 -12.73 1.30
N HIS A 157 -6.34 -13.92 1.08
CA HIS A 157 -6.81 -14.83 0.01
C HIS A 157 -6.40 -16.30 0.17
N GLY A 158 -5.75 -16.71 1.23
CA GLY A 158 -5.32 -18.09 1.45
C GLY A 158 -3.80 -18.24 1.60
N CYS A 159 -3.26 -19.41 1.23
CA CYS A 159 -1.87 -19.79 1.54
C CYS A 159 -0.83 -19.16 0.59
N ASN A 160 -1.24 -18.65 -0.57
CA ASN A 160 -0.31 -18.15 -1.59
C ASN A 160 -1.02 -17.14 -2.52
N SER A 161 -0.26 -16.42 -3.35
CA SER A 161 -0.83 -15.54 -4.36
C SER A 161 -1.49 -16.31 -5.50
N ILE A 162 -2.32 -15.64 -6.29
CA ILE A 162 -2.93 -16.21 -7.50
C ILE A 162 -1.84 -16.62 -8.50
N LEU A 163 -0.81 -15.79 -8.68
CA LEU A 163 0.30 -16.08 -9.59
C LEU A 163 1.06 -17.32 -9.17
N ALA A 164 1.47 -17.42 -7.91
CA ALA A 164 2.19 -18.59 -7.41
C ALA A 164 1.35 -19.89 -7.43
N THR A 165 0.03 -19.78 -7.34
CA THR A 165 -0.88 -20.93 -7.39
C THR A 165 -1.07 -21.44 -8.81
N LYS A 166 -0.93 -20.58 -9.83
CA LYS A 166 -1.08 -20.93 -11.26
C LYS A 166 0.20 -21.46 -11.91
N MET A 167 1.36 -21.26 -11.27
CA MET A 167 2.66 -21.79 -11.71
C MET A 167 2.84 -23.25 -11.32
#